data_18316f37b74ea8d21b7c3adb1ab50172
#
_entry.id   18316f37b74ea8d21b7c3adb1ab50172
#
_cell.length_a   1.000
_cell.length_b   1.000
_cell.length_c   1.000
_cell.angle_alpha   90.00
_cell.angle_beta   90.00
_cell.angle_gamma   90.00
#
_symmetry.space_group_name_H-M   'P 1'
#
loop_
_entity.id
_entity.type
_entity.pdbx_description
1 polymer ?
#
loop_
_entity_poly.entity_id
_entity_poly.type
_entity_poly.pdbx_seq_one_letter_code
_entity_poly.pdbx_strand_id
1 'polypeptide(L)'
;MDKRLHRVTARFIYISDERSRSQWHDVPAADIRVTWRVVAGNNRPLGRSARVFPSLTDCVEAATRLHREVGRAESSVLFDVADGHWRWTVALGGQSVAVSAHAYKRRIECTRSLEQFIAAAASAAPEPDGLRRLGPNALQGYAGPVVIDVAVPAAPDPA
;
A
#
# COMPACT_ATOMS: atom_id res chain seq x y z
N MET A 1 17.64 27.47 15.29
CA MET A 1 16.90 26.22 15.27
C MET A 1 16.16 26.12 13.97
N ASP A 2 16.53 25.14 13.22
CA ASP A 2 15.98 25.01 11.89
C ASP A 2 14.59 24.37 11.96
N LYS A 3 13.57 25.13 11.65
CA LYS A 3 12.18 24.64 11.59
C LYS A 3 11.98 23.49 10.59
N ARG A 4 12.97 23.22 9.75
CA ARG A 4 12.93 22.10 8.79
C ARG A 4 13.07 20.75 9.48
N LEU A 5 13.61 20.68 10.69
CA LEU A 5 13.72 19.45 11.47
C LEU A 5 12.38 18.95 12.01
N HIS A 6 11.34 19.78 11.96
CA HIS A 6 9.99 19.42 12.38
C HIS A 6 9.04 19.13 11.22
N ARG A 7 9.54 19.03 9.99
CA ARG A 7 8.72 18.54 8.91
C ARG A 7 8.36 17.10 9.21
N VAL A 8 7.07 16.90 9.44
CA VAL A 8 6.51 15.55 9.53
C VAL A 8 6.83 14.87 8.20
N THR A 9 7.79 13.96 8.24
CA THR A 9 8.19 13.18 7.08
C THR A 9 7.13 12.10 6.77
N ALA A 10 7.17 11.56 5.58
CA ALA A 10 6.37 10.41 5.23
C ALA A 10 6.58 9.26 6.22
N ARG A 11 5.54 8.50 6.49
CA ARG A 11 5.58 7.41 7.46
C ARG A 11 4.72 6.23 7.02
N PHE A 12 5.08 5.05 7.52
CA PHE A 12 4.23 3.87 7.45
C PHE A 12 3.19 3.93 8.58
N ILE A 13 1.94 3.66 8.22
CA ILE A 13 0.84 3.51 9.17
C ILE A 13 0.33 2.07 9.07
N TYR A 14 0.14 1.43 10.21
CA TYR A 14 -0.39 0.07 10.29
C TYR A 14 -1.84 0.12 10.75
N ILE A 15 -2.68 -0.61 10.04
CA ILE A 15 -4.13 -0.59 10.22
C ILE A 15 -4.61 -2.02 10.32
N SER A 16 -5.42 -2.30 11.33
CA SER A 16 -6.06 -3.61 11.49
C SER A 16 -7.56 -3.50 11.54
N ASP A 17 -8.21 -4.55 11.06
CA ASP A 17 -9.61 -4.81 11.36
C ASP A 17 -9.77 -6.26 11.83
N GLU A 18 -10.91 -6.53 12.45
CA GLU A 18 -11.33 -7.88 12.78
C GLU A 18 -12.45 -8.28 11.81
N ARG A 19 -12.34 -9.48 11.25
CA ARG A 19 -13.51 -10.02 10.57
C ARG A 19 -14.63 -10.18 11.59
N SER A 20 -15.78 -9.63 11.27
CA SER A 20 -16.99 -9.90 12.03
C SER A 20 -17.16 -11.42 12.12
N ARG A 21 -17.25 -11.91 13.35
CA ARG A 21 -17.62 -13.31 13.60
C ARG A 21 -18.94 -13.55 12.88
N SER A 22 -18.93 -14.44 11.88
CA SER A 22 -20.18 -14.96 11.36
C SER A 22 -20.92 -15.59 12.56
N GLN A 23 -22.24 -15.54 12.54
CA GLN A 23 -23.10 -16.09 13.60
C GLN A 23 -22.92 -17.62 13.84
N TRP A 24 -21.95 -18.22 13.18
CA TRP A 24 -21.62 -19.64 13.27
C TRP A 24 -20.53 -19.80 14.30
N HIS A 25 -20.86 -20.50 15.38
CA HIS A 25 -20.06 -20.65 16.60
C HIS A 25 -18.74 -21.41 16.45
N ASP A 26 -18.39 -21.86 15.27
CA ASP A 26 -17.23 -22.72 15.02
C ASP A 26 -16.09 -22.06 14.25
N VAL A 27 -16.05 -20.74 14.18
CA VAL A 27 -14.93 -20.03 13.55
C VAL A 27 -13.89 -19.72 14.62
N PRO A 28 -12.64 -20.18 14.46
CA PRO A 28 -11.58 -19.88 15.41
C PRO A 28 -11.39 -18.38 15.57
N ALA A 29 -10.96 -17.99 16.76
CA ALA A 29 -10.78 -16.62 17.19
C ALA A 29 -10.19 -15.69 16.15
N ALA A 30 -10.90 -14.59 15.90
CA ALA A 30 -10.47 -13.37 15.27
C ALA A 30 -9.47 -13.51 14.11
N ASP A 31 -9.96 -13.59 12.90
CA ASP A 31 -9.18 -13.26 11.71
C ASP A 31 -8.81 -11.78 11.74
N ILE A 32 -7.70 -11.49 12.39
CA ILE A 32 -7.12 -10.15 12.35
C ILE A 32 -6.50 -9.96 10.97
N ARG A 33 -6.85 -8.88 10.33
CA ARG A 33 -6.25 -8.46 9.08
C ARG A 33 -5.47 -7.18 9.31
N VAL A 34 -4.23 -7.14 8.87
CA VAL A 34 -3.35 -5.98 9.04
C VAL A 34 -2.86 -5.52 7.67
N THR A 35 -2.88 -4.24 7.46
CA THR A 35 -2.33 -3.61 6.25
C THR A 35 -1.40 -2.47 6.65
N TRP A 36 -0.53 -2.07 5.72
CA TRP A 36 0.22 -0.84 5.88
C TRP A 36 -0.18 0.17 4.80
N ARG A 37 -0.05 1.44 5.15
CA ARG A 37 -0.14 2.58 4.24
C ARG A 37 1.08 3.44 4.41
N VAL A 38 1.51 4.06 3.31
CA VAL A 38 2.50 5.14 3.36
C VAL A 38 1.75 6.44 3.18
N VAL A 39 1.91 7.34 4.13
CA VAL A 39 1.28 8.66 4.11
C VAL A 39 2.35 9.75 4.06
N ALA A 40 2.03 10.84 3.40
CA ALA A 40 2.87 12.03 3.39
C ALA A 40 2.82 12.76 4.74
N GLY A 41 3.69 13.73 4.92
CA GLY A 41 3.75 14.51 6.15
C GLY A 41 2.45 15.21 6.54
N ASN A 42 1.59 15.51 5.59
CA ASN A 42 0.25 16.08 5.82
C ASN A 42 -0.84 15.01 5.96
N ASN A 43 -0.47 13.78 6.26
CA ASN A 43 -1.36 12.61 6.37
C ASN A 43 -2.06 12.18 5.05
N ARG A 44 -1.65 12.71 3.92
CA ARG A 44 -2.22 12.32 2.63
C ARG A 44 -1.74 10.92 2.26
N PRO A 45 -2.65 9.95 2.01
CA PRO A 45 -2.25 8.62 1.59
C PRO A 45 -1.55 8.65 0.22
N LEU A 46 -0.39 8.01 0.14
CA LEU A 46 0.38 7.88 -1.11
C LEU A 46 0.21 6.51 -1.73
N GLY A 47 0.26 5.48 -0.91
CA GLY A 47 0.14 4.10 -1.36
C GLY A 47 -0.17 3.17 -0.21
N ARG A 48 -0.46 1.92 -0.52
CA ARG A 48 -0.84 0.91 0.45
C ARG A 48 -0.30 -0.47 0.08
N SER A 49 -0.32 -1.38 1.03
CA SER A 49 0.03 -2.78 0.74
C SER A 49 -0.93 -3.38 -0.28
N ALA A 50 -0.39 -4.20 -1.17
CA ALA A 50 -1.19 -4.89 -2.19
C ALA A 50 -2.08 -5.99 -1.59
N ARG A 51 -1.78 -6.42 -0.37
CA ARG A 51 -2.52 -7.48 0.32
C ARG A 51 -2.66 -7.20 1.81
N VAL A 52 -3.51 -7.96 2.47
CA VAL A 52 -3.65 -7.97 3.92
C VAL A 52 -2.75 -9.05 4.51
N PHE A 53 -2.34 -8.85 5.76
CA PHE A 53 -1.46 -9.76 6.49
C PHE A 53 -2.18 -10.32 7.71
N PRO A 54 -1.86 -11.57 8.11
CA PRO A 54 -2.53 -12.20 9.25
C PRO A 54 -2.04 -11.68 10.61
N SER A 55 -0.95 -10.93 10.64
CA SER A 55 -0.38 -10.39 11.88
C SER A 55 0.33 -9.08 11.62
N LEU A 56 0.51 -8.28 12.69
CA LEU A 56 1.31 -7.06 12.64
C LEU A 56 2.77 -7.40 12.28
N THR A 57 3.32 -8.47 12.83
CA THR A 57 4.70 -8.90 12.55
C THR A 57 4.92 -9.14 11.07
N ASP A 58 4.05 -9.91 10.42
CA ASP A 58 4.16 -10.18 8.98
C ASP A 58 4.02 -8.90 8.16
N CYS A 59 3.12 -8.01 8.57
CA CYS A 59 2.92 -6.73 7.90
C CYS A 59 4.15 -5.83 8.00
N VAL A 60 4.75 -5.74 9.18
CA VAL A 60 5.98 -4.96 9.41
C VAL A 60 7.16 -5.53 8.64
N GLU A 61 7.29 -6.85 8.57
CA GLU A 61 8.32 -7.50 7.76
C GLU A 61 8.19 -7.14 6.28
N ALA A 62 6.97 -7.16 5.76
CA ALA A 62 6.69 -6.77 4.38
C ALA A 62 7.01 -5.29 4.11
N ALA A 63 6.62 -4.41 5.02
CA ALA A 63 6.94 -2.98 4.94
C ALA A 63 8.45 -2.72 5.03
N THR A 64 9.15 -3.43 5.90
CA THR A 64 10.59 -3.35 6.05
C THR A 64 11.32 -3.79 4.77
N ARG A 65 10.85 -4.86 4.17
CA ARG A 65 11.39 -5.33 2.89
C ARG A 65 11.20 -4.27 1.80
N LEU A 66 9.99 -3.71 1.69
CA LEU A 66 9.73 -2.65 0.73
C LEU A 66 10.64 -1.44 0.96
N HIS A 67 10.76 -0.99 2.21
CA HIS A 67 11.64 0.12 2.58
C HIS A 67 13.09 -0.09 2.11
N ARG A 68 13.62 -1.29 2.30
CA ARG A 68 14.99 -1.62 1.90
C ARG A 68 15.16 -1.80 0.40
N GLU A 69 14.15 -2.34 -0.28
CA GLU A 69 14.29 -2.81 -1.66
C GLU A 69 13.55 -1.95 -2.68
N VAL A 70 12.87 -0.88 -2.26
CA VAL A 70 12.05 -0.06 -3.16
C VAL A 70 12.85 0.54 -4.31
N GLY A 71 14.12 0.81 -4.11
CA GLY A 71 15.00 1.31 -5.18
C GLY A 71 15.25 0.30 -6.30
N ARG A 72 14.96 -0.98 -6.07
CA ARG A 72 15.09 -2.07 -7.07
C ARG A 72 13.73 -2.62 -7.49
N ALA A 73 12.65 -2.01 -7.02
CA ALA A 73 11.32 -2.47 -7.32
C ALA A 73 10.94 -2.16 -8.77
N GLU A 74 10.14 -3.02 -9.34
CA GLU A 74 9.50 -2.78 -10.63
C GLU A 74 8.19 -2.04 -10.40
N SER A 75 7.96 -0.97 -11.13
CA SER A 75 6.75 -0.19 -11.03
C SER A 75 6.02 -0.13 -12.37
N SER A 76 4.70 -0.07 -12.30
CA SER A 76 3.83 -0.01 -13.49
C SER A 76 2.71 0.97 -13.25
N VAL A 77 2.40 1.74 -14.28
CA VAL A 77 1.24 2.64 -14.33
C VAL A 77 0.24 2.02 -15.30
N LEU A 78 -0.96 1.74 -14.82
CA LEU A 78 -1.97 0.98 -15.53
C LEU A 78 -3.26 1.77 -15.70
N PHE A 79 -3.85 1.67 -16.88
CA PHE A 79 -5.16 2.23 -17.16
C PHE A 79 -6.23 1.14 -17.04
N ASP A 80 -7.21 1.38 -16.19
CA ASP A 80 -8.36 0.49 -16.04
C ASP A 80 -9.47 0.95 -17.00
N VAL A 81 -9.72 0.16 -18.02
CA VAL A 81 -10.72 0.46 -19.04
C VAL A 81 -12.12 0.47 -18.46
N ALA A 82 -12.36 -0.31 -17.40
CA ALA A 82 -13.68 -0.44 -16.80
C ALA A 82 -14.15 0.83 -16.11
N ASP A 83 -13.23 1.54 -15.43
CA ASP A 83 -13.58 2.77 -14.72
C ASP A 83 -12.96 4.05 -15.31
N GLY A 84 -12.07 3.91 -16.30
CA GLY A 84 -11.42 5.03 -16.96
C GLY A 84 -10.37 5.75 -16.10
N HIS A 85 -9.79 5.05 -15.13
CA HIS A 85 -8.83 5.64 -14.21
C HIS A 85 -7.47 4.97 -14.31
N TRP A 86 -6.44 5.72 -13.90
CA TRP A 86 -5.07 5.25 -13.81
C TRP A 86 -4.74 4.85 -12.39
N ARG A 87 -4.01 3.73 -12.25
CA ARG A 87 -3.48 3.23 -10.97
C ARG A 87 -2.04 2.78 -11.18
N TRP A 88 -1.27 2.78 -10.13
CA TRP A 88 0.09 2.25 -10.19
C TRP A 88 0.25 1.07 -9.25
N THR A 89 1.23 0.23 -9.58
CA THR A 89 1.65 -0.90 -8.76
C THR A 89 3.17 -0.93 -8.62
N VAL A 90 3.64 -1.49 -7.53
CA VAL A 90 5.05 -1.75 -7.28
C VAL A 90 5.22 -3.22 -6.95
N ALA A 91 6.17 -3.86 -7.61
CA ALA A 91 6.46 -5.28 -7.44
C ALA A 91 7.91 -5.51 -7.00
N LEU A 92 8.10 -6.52 -6.19
CA LEU A 92 9.40 -7.04 -5.79
C LEU A 92 9.47 -8.52 -6.17
N GLY A 93 10.47 -8.88 -6.96
CA GLY A 93 10.63 -10.27 -7.40
C GLY A 93 9.42 -10.82 -8.15
N GLY A 94 8.77 -9.99 -8.96
CA GLY A 94 7.59 -10.37 -9.72
C GLY A 94 6.29 -10.42 -8.92
N GLN A 95 6.31 -10.12 -7.63
CA GLN A 95 5.13 -10.08 -6.78
C GLN A 95 4.72 -8.65 -6.47
N SER A 96 3.47 -8.30 -6.70
CA SER A 96 2.92 -7.01 -6.34
C SER A 96 2.93 -6.82 -4.83
N VAL A 97 3.57 -5.75 -4.35
CA VAL A 97 3.71 -5.46 -2.91
C VAL A 97 3.01 -4.16 -2.51
N ALA A 98 2.82 -3.25 -3.44
CA ALA A 98 2.19 -1.96 -3.17
C ALA A 98 1.32 -1.53 -4.35
N VAL A 99 0.29 -0.77 -4.04
CA VAL A 99 -0.64 -0.20 -5.02
C VAL A 99 -0.96 1.25 -4.65
N SER A 100 -1.42 2.02 -5.63
CA SER A 100 -1.81 3.40 -5.41
C SER A 100 -2.98 3.49 -4.42
N ALA A 101 -2.94 4.51 -3.56
CA ALA A 101 -4.02 4.78 -2.62
C ALA A 101 -5.29 5.29 -3.30
N HIS A 102 -5.14 5.89 -4.47
CA HIS A 102 -6.23 6.47 -5.25
C HIS A 102 -6.19 6.02 -6.70
N ALA A 103 -7.31 6.21 -7.38
CA ALA A 103 -7.41 6.13 -8.82
C ALA A 103 -7.31 7.55 -9.39
N TYR A 104 -6.57 7.72 -10.47
CA TYR A 104 -6.29 9.01 -11.07
C TYR A 104 -6.95 9.14 -12.44
N LYS A 105 -7.48 10.31 -12.73
CA LYS A 105 -8.06 10.60 -14.04
C LYS A 105 -7.01 10.78 -15.13
N ARG A 106 -5.81 11.22 -14.75
CA ARG A 106 -4.72 11.52 -15.67
C ARG A 106 -3.49 10.67 -15.37
N ARG A 107 -2.87 10.18 -16.42
CA ARG A 107 -1.63 9.40 -16.31
C ARG A 107 -0.53 10.17 -15.59
N ILE A 108 -0.37 11.45 -15.88
CA ILE A 108 0.67 12.28 -15.27
C ILE A 108 0.50 12.40 -13.76
N GLU A 109 -0.72 12.51 -13.28
CA GLU A 109 -1.01 12.55 -11.85
C GLU A 109 -0.66 11.22 -11.17
N CYS A 110 -1.00 10.11 -11.83
CA CYS A 110 -0.66 8.77 -11.36
C CYS A 110 0.86 8.56 -11.29
N THR A 111 1.58 8.97 -12.32
CA THR A 111 3.05 8.87 -12.38
C THR A 111 3.71 9.69 -11.27
N ARG A 112 3.25 10.90 -11.03
CA ARG A 112 3.75 11.73 -9.92
C ARG A 112 3.48 11.11 -8.57
N SER A 113 2.30 10.54 -8.38
CA SER A 113 1.96 9.82 -7.16
C SER A 113 2.90 8.64 -6.92
N LEU A 114 3.19 7.88 -7.96
CA LEU A 114 4.14 6.76 -7.89
C LEU A 114 5.54 7.23 -7.48
N GLU A 115 6.05 8.28 -8.10
CA GLU A 115 7.35 8.86 -7.75
C GLU A 115 7.40 9.31 -6.30
N GLN A 116 6.36 9.98 -5.83
CA GLN A 116 6.24 10.40 -4.43
C GLN A 116 6.20 9.21 -3.48
N PHE A 117 5.48 8.15 -3.86
CA PHE A 117 5.43 6.92 -3.06
C PHE A 117 6.79 6.26 -2.95
N ILE A 118 7.51 6.10 -4.04
CA ILE A 118 8.85 5.48 -4.05
C ILE A 118 9.80 6.26 -3.15
N ALA A 119 9.84 7.57 -3.28
CA ALA A 119 10.67 8.42 -2.43
C ALA A 119 10.28 8.33 -0.95
N ALA A 120 8.98 8.33 -0.67
CA ALA A 120 8.46 8.23 0.69
C ALA A 120 8.78 6.87 1.33
N ALA A 121 8.59 5.78 0.61
CA ALA A 121 8.88 4.44 1.11
C ALA A 121 10.37 4.23 1.38
N ALA A 122 11.24 4.84 0.56
CA ALA A 122 12.67 4.79 0.76
C ALA A 122 13.14 5.54 2.03
N SER A 123 12.45 6.61 2.41
CA SER A 123 12.85 7.46 3.52
C SER A 123 12.09 7.19 4.82
N ALA A 124 10.87 6.66 4.75
CA ALA A 124 10.04 6.42 5.92
C ALA A 124 10.54 5.20 6.72
N ALA A 125 10.63 5.36 8.05
CA ALA A 125 10.96 4.25 8.92
C ALA A 125 9.79 3.24 8.96
N PRO A 126 10.06 1.94 8.80
CA PRO A 126 9.00 0.93 8.80
C PRO A 126 8.53 0.51 10.19
N GLU A 127 9.20 0.91 11.25
CA GLU A 127 8.82 0.58 12.62
C GLU A 127 7.46 1.15 12.96
N PRO A 128 6.58 0.36 13.57
CA PRO A 128 5.25 0.82 13.92
C PRO A 128 5.28 1.77 15.12
N ASP A 129 4.66 2.96 14.97
CA ASP A 129 4.34 3.86 16.09
C ASP A 129 3.10 3.41 16.85
N GLY A 130 2.39 2.45 16.31
CA GLY A 130 1.15 1.94 16.84
C GLY A 130 0.33 1.24 15.77
N LEU A 131 -0.75 0.65 16.20
CA LEU A 131 -1.68 -0.05 15.33
C LEU A 131 -3.03 0.63 15.40
N ARG A 132 -3.52 1.15 14.27
CA ARG A 132 -4.89 1.66 14.17
C ARG A 132 -5.85 0.51 14.03
N ARG A 133 -6.75 0.40 14.98
CA ARG A 133 -7.85 -0.57 14.89
C ARG A 133 -9.06 0.11 14.26
N LEU A 134 -9.54 -0.46 13.18
CA LEU A 134 -10.77 -0.03 12.54
C LEU A 134 -11.94 -0.90 13.01
N GLY A 135 -13.15 -0.44 12.72
CA GLY A 135 -14.35 -1.23 13.00
C GLY A 135 -14.37 -2.57 12.25
N PRO A 136 -15.29 -3.47 12.63
CA PRO A 136 -15.42 -4.76 11.96
C PRO A 136 -15.58 -4.63 10.46
N ASN A 137 -14.88 -5.46 9.72
CA ASN A 137 -14.93 -5.52 8.24
C ASN A 137 -14.51 -4.24 7.51
N ALA A 138 -13.84 -3.29 8.18
CA ALA A 138 -13.42 -2.04 7.56
C ALA A 138 -12.44 -2.25 6.38
N LEU A 139 -11.71 -3.36 6.37
CA LEU A 139 -10.79 -3.73 5.30
C LEU A 139 -11.38 -4.74 4.31
N GLN A 140 -12.69 -4.98 4.35
CA GLN A 140 -13.33 -6.00 3.52
C GLN A 140 -13.16 -5.75 2.02
N GLY A 141 -13.24 -4.51 1.56
CA GLY A 141 -13.01 -4.16 0.17
C GLY A 141 -11.53 -4.13 -0.24
N TYR A 142 -10.63 -4.24 0.72
CA TYR A 142 -9.19 -4.12 0.52
C TYR A 142 -8.58 -5.38 -0.07
N ALA A 143 -9.11 -6.52 0.30
CA ALA A 143 -8.67 -7.82 -0.19
C ALA A 143 -9.37 -8.25 -1.48
N GLY A 144 -10.23 -7.39 -2.00
CA GLY A 144 -10.64 -7.56 -3.37
C GLY A 144 -9.38 -7.75 -4.20
N PRO A 145 -9.34 -8.75 -5.05
CA PRO A 145 -8.15 -8.96 -5.82
C PRO A 145 -7.90 -7.66 -6.58
N VAL A 146 -6.91 -6.95 -6.14
CA VAL A 146 -6.12 -6.33 -7.14
C VAL A 146 -5.43 -7.51 -7.81
N VAL A 147 -6.21 -8.36 -8.42
CA VAL A 147 -5.72 -9.14 -9.53
C VAL A 147 -5.50 -8.10 -10.60
N ILE A 148 -4.46 -7.36 -10.38
CA ILE A 148 -3.78 -6.85 -11.51
C ILE A 148 -3.19 -8.11 -12.08
N ASP A 149 -3.90 -8.65 -13.00
CA ASP A 149 -3.32 -9.57 -13.91
C ASP A 149 -2.28 -8.77 -14.70
N VAL A 150 -1.15 -8.57 -14.07
CA VAL A 150 0.00 -7.90 -14.67
C VAL A 150 0.74 -8.89 -15.53
N ALA A 151 0.01 -9.71 -16.21
CA ALA A 151 0.55 -10.49 -17.28
C ALA A 151 0.85 -9.65 -18.52
N VAL A 152 0.60 -8.35 -18.44
CA VAL A 152 1.07 -7.45 -19.48
C VAL A 152 2.41 -6.92 -19.05
N PRO A 153 3.52 -7.43 -19.61
CA PRO A 153 4.78 -6.76 -19.45
C PRO A 153 4.55 -5.31 -19.86
N ALA A 154 4.93 -4.41 -18.98
CA ALA A 154 4.94 -3.00 -19.32
C ALA A 154 5.57 -2.88 -20.70
N ALA A 155 4.81 -2.39 -21.66
CA ALA A 155 5.39 -2.09 -22.96
C ALA A 155 6.65 -1.28 -22.70
N PRO A 156 7.80 -1.65 -23.28
CA PRO A 156 9.00 -0.87 -23.11
C PRO A 156 8.64 0.56 -23.48
N ASP A 157 8.96 1.44 -22.58
CA ASP A 157 8.74 2.85 -22.78
C ASP A 157 9.29 3.24 -24.14
N PRO A 158 8.50 3.74 -25.05
CA PRO A 158 9.06 4.27 -26.28
C PRO A 158 9.98 5.40 -25.87
N ALA A 159 11.23 5.19 -26.10
CA ALA A 159 12.25 6.18 -25.85
C ALA A 159 11.86 7.54 -26.45
#